data_cf4d0f088c58a99c3aebbc7f5e51dd50
#
_entry.id   cf4d0f088c58a99c3aebbc7f5e51dd50
#
_cell.length_a   1.000
_cell.length_b   1.000
_cell.length_c   1.000
_cell.angle_alpha   90.00
_cell.angle_beta   90.00
_cell.angle_gamma   90.00
#
_symmetry.space_group_name_H-M   'P 1'
#
loop_
_entity.id
_entity.type
_entity.pdbx_description
1 polymer ?
#
loop_
_entity_poly.entity_id
_entity_poly.type
_entity_poly.pdbx_seq_one_letter_code
_entity_poly.pdbx_strand_id
1 'polypeptide(L)'
;VAKDATTEVSNKPDERDEWLSQPHDNISAPVADESTTFTPTNTYWITPHGLLSKEIKILDLTKDLELPFTGFTEAYKEHVKKTLKDHSFTPIYTAHRSNWIGLKYTVTDSQGDLVAHWKHPWTSVGEAILTFPDDSLHSSHPISLRNKRWGLRTESFTVNSVPFVWKMDSLWHSTNSSLYKVVGTGEHEKLVLVGRYGQKWWGSFVTGGTFVVDEREIDGLVACLTLAVLLKKKRQRAAEQKNGGGWGGGE
;
A
#
# COMPACT_ATOMS: atom_id res chain seq x y z
N VAL A 1 0.34 -52.10 9.11
CA VAL A 1 1.21 -51.28 8.25
C VAL A 1 0.33 -50.22 7.66
N ALA A 2 0.30 -49.02 8.27
CA ALA A 2 -0.39 -47.85 7.78
C ALA A 2 0.56 -47.16 6.80
N LYS A 3 0.11 -46.93 5.57
CA LYS A 3 0.81 -46.06 4.60
C LYS A 3 0.42 -44.62 4.88
N ASP A 4 1.41 -43.85 5.27
CA ASP A 4 1.31 -42.38 5.29
C ASP A 4 1.05 -41.85 3.87
N ALA A 5 -0.11 -41.27 3.67
CA ALA A 5 -0.43 -40.49 2.48
C ALA A 5 0.21 -39.10 2.65
N THR A 6 1.42 -38.97 2.14
CA THR A 6 2.05 -37.64 1.97
C THR A 6 1.25 -36.89 0.93
N THR A 7 0.47 -35.90 1.38
CA THR A 7 -0.23 -34.98 0.50
C THR A 7 0.83 -34.08 -0.14
N GLU A 8 1.17 -34.32 -1.41
CA GLU A 8 1.97 -33.41 -2.21
C GLU A 8 1.22 -32.09 -2.34
N VAL A 9 1.70 -31.10 -1.62
CA VAL A 9 1.26 -29.70 -1.82
C VAL A 9 1.70 -29.31 -3.22
N SER A 10 0.74 -29.19 -4.13
CA SER A 10 0.95 -28.77 -5.51
C SER A 10 1.60 -27.37 -5.51
N ASN A 11 2.87 -27.30 -5.86
CA ASN A 11 3.64 -26.06 -6.05
C ASN A 11 3.34 -25.41 -7.42
N LYS A 12 2.10 -25.50 -7.92
CA LYS A 12 1.71 -24.67 -9.06
C LYS A 12 1.65 -23.23 -8.59
N PRO A 13 2.34 -22.29 -9.28
CA PRO A 13 2.16 -20.87 -9.01
C PRO A 13 0.66 -20.55 -9.12
N ASP A 14 0.12 -19.91 -8.12
CA ASP A 14 -1.27 -19.45 -8.13
C ASP A 14 -1.46 -18.54 -9.36
N GLU A 15 -2.54 -18.69 -10.13
CA GLU A 15 -2.87 -17.86 -11.31
C GLU A 15 -2.80 -16.36 -10.98
N ARG A 16 -2.99 -16.00 -9.71
CA ARG A 16 -2.85 -14.63 -9.17
C ARG A 16 -1.43 -14.09 -9.26
N ASP A 17 -0.43 -14.96 -9.11
CA ASP A 17 0.99 -14.57 -9.21
C ASP A 17 1.49 -14.59 -10.66
N GLU A 18 0.76 -15.22 -11.58
CA GLU A 18 1.15 -15.30 -12.98
C GLU A 18 1.24 -13.90 -13.61
N TRP A 19 0.28 -13.02 -13.32
CA TRP A 19 0.31 -11.63 -13.78
C TRP A 19 1.53 -10.85 -13.25
N LEU A 20 1.92 -11.07 -12.00
CA LEU A 20 3.10 -10.45 -11.39
C LEU A 20 4.42 -11.03 -11.90
N SER A 21 4.40 -12.26 -12.41
CA SER A 21 5.58 -13.03 -12.83
C SER A 21 5.89 -12.88 -14.32
N GLN A 22 4.96 -12.35 -15.13
CA GLN A 22 5.16 -12.17 -16.56
C GLN A 22 6.35 -11.23 -16.85
N PRO A 23 7.25 -11.60 -17.79
CA PRO A 23 8.33 -10.71 -18.22
C PRO A 23 7.74 -9.54 -19.01
N HIS A 24 8.03 -8.32 -18.56
CA HIS A 24 7.48 -7.08 -19.13
C HIS A 24 8.55 -6.16 -19.70
N ASP A 25 9.66 -6.70 -20.15
CA ASP A 25 10.84 -5.95 -20.57
C ASP A 25 10.59 -5.01 -21.77
N ASN A 26 9.46 -5.18 -22.47
CA ASN A 26 9.13 -4.40 -23.68
C ASN A 26 7.69 -3.85 -23.70
N ILE A 27 6.92 -3.94 -22.61
CA ILE A 27 5.56 -3.40 -22.59
C ILE A 27 5.59 -2.01 -21.97
N SER A 28 5.16 -1.00 -22.74
CA SER A 28 4.92 0.35 -22.22
C SER A 28 3.94 0.29 -21.04
N ALA A 29 4.21 1.05 -19.98
CA ALA A 29 3.28 1.12 -18.85
C ALA A 29 1.89 1.54 -19.35
N PRO A 30 0.81 0.84 -18.95
CA PRO A 30 -0.53 1.19 -19.39
C PRO A 30 -0.88 2.63 -19.05
N VAL A 31 -1.66 3.26 -19.91
CA VAL A 31 -2.10 4.64 -19.74
C VAL A 31 -3.27 4.67 -18.77
N ALA A 32 -3.35 5.71 -17.93
CA ALA A 32 -4.50 5.93 -17.08
C ALA A 32 -5.75 6.18 -17.93
N ASP A 33 -6.85 5.51 -17.60
CA ASP A 33 -8.14 5.74 -18.24
C ASP A 33 -8.76 7.01 -17.64
N GLU A 34 -8.63 8.13 -18.37
CA GLU A 34 -9.19 9.42 -17.96
C GLU A 34 -10.71 9.50 -18.18
N SER A 35 -11.33 8.53 -18.84
CA SER A 35 -12.78 8.47 -19.06
C SER A 35 -13.56 8.11 -17.79
N THR A 36 -12.91 7.48 -16.80
CA THR A 36 -13.54 7.11 -15.54
C THR A 36 -13.40 8.22 -14.50
N THR A 37 -14.53 8.68 -13.97
CA THR A 37 -14.54 9.65 -12.87
C THR A 37 -14.24 8.94 -11.55
N PHE A 38 -13.12 9.29 -10.91
CA PHE A 38 -12.81 8.79 -9.57
C PHE A 38 -13.70 9.45 -8.52
N THR A 39 -14.52 8.64 -7.85
CA THR A 39 -15.39 9.08 -6.77
C THR A 39 -15.09 8.24 -5.53
N PRO A 40 -14.26 8.73 -4.59
CA PRO A 40 -13.94 7.98 -3.39
C PRO A 40 -15.17 7.82 -2.51
N THR A 41 -15.27 6.64 -1.88
CA THR A 41 -16.30 6.35 -0.87
C THR A 41 -15.80 6.61 0.53
N ASN A 42 -14.50 6.42 0.78
CA ASN A 42 -13.90 6.48 2.09
C ASN A 42 -12.66 7.37 2.11
N THR A 43 -12.44 7.98 3.28
CA THR A 43 -11.25 8.79 3.57
C THR A 43 -10.59 8.30 4.84
N TYR A 44 -9.33 7.92 4.72
CA TYR A 44 -8.50 7.45 5.82
C TYR A 44 -7.36 8.40 6.12
N TRP A 45 -6.95 8.42 7.37
CA TRP A 45 -5.73 9.07 7.81
C TRP A 45 -4.72 8.04 8.28
N ILE A 46 -3.57 7.99 7.61
CA ILE A 46 -2.42 7.21 8.06
C ILE A 46 -1.59 8.08 8.98
N THR A 47 -1.43 7.67 10.22
CA THR A 47 -0.67 8.47 11.20
C THR A 47 0.80 8.60 10.78
N PRO A 48 1.43 9.75 11.08
CA PRO A 48 2.84 9.95 10.80
C PRO A 48 3.72 8.88 11.46
N HIS A 49 4.56 8.24 10.66
CA HIS A 49 5.43 7.16 11.12
C HIS A 49 6.79 7.16 10.43
N GLY A 50 7.80 6.64 11.11
CA GLY A 50 9.15 6.41 10.63
C GLY A 50 9.42 4.94 10.26
N LEU A 51 10.65 4.63 9.80
CA LEU A 51 11.05 3.24 9.50
C LEU A 51 10.92 2.29 10.69
N LEU A 52 11.22 2.80 11.89
CA LEU A 52 11.26 2.02 13.12
C LEU A 52 10.10 2.36 14.07
N SER A 53 9.07 3.04 13.59
CA SER A 53 7.88 3.30 14.41
C SER A 53 7.32 2.00 14.98
N LYS A 54 6.94 2.05 16.25
CA LYS A 54 6.36 0.89 16.95
C LYS A 54 4.95 0.59 16.43
N GLU A 55 4.24 1.65 16.04
CA GLU A 55 2.85 1.59 15.60
C GLU A 55 2.61 2.46 14.38
N ILE A 56 1.68 2.03 13.53
CA ILE A 56 1.07 2.79 12.45
C ILE A 56 -0.44 2.68 12.65
N LYS A 57 -1.10 3.80 12.90
CA LYS A 57 -2.55 3.85 13.13
C LYS A 57 -3.25 4.35 11.89
N ILE A 58 -4.41 3.75 11.60
CA ILE A 58 -5.30 4.11 10.51
C ILE A 58 -6.60 4.61 11.14
N LEU A 59 -6.95 5.84 10.85
CA LEU A 59 -8.18 6.48 11.32
C LEU A 59 -9.14 6.59 10.14
N ASP A 60 -10.42 6.35 10.38
CA ASP A 60 -11.48 6.63 9.41
C ASP A 60 -12.01 8.04 9.64
N LEU A 61 -11.90 8.88 8.61
CA LEU A 61 -12.39 10.27 8.62
C LEU A 61 -13.65 10.44 7.77
N THR A 62 -14.16 9.38 7.17
CA THR A 62 -15.21 9.43 6.14
C THR A 62 -16.45 10.19 6.59
N LYS A 63 -16.87 9.96 7.83
CA LYS A 63 -18.09 10.59 8.38
C LYS A 63 -17.89 12.00 8.90
N ASP A 64 -16.63 12.38 9.17
CA ASP A 64 -16.29 13.65 9.82
C ASP A 64 -15.80 14.72 8.83
N LEU A 65 -15.58 14.33 7.57
CA LEU A 65 -15.20 15.24 6.49
C LEU A 65 -16.44 15.66 5.71
N GLU A 66 -16.87 16.88 5.92
CA GLU A 66 -18.05 17.49 5.23
C GLU A 66 -17.74 17.90 3.79
N LEU A 67 -16.46 18.08 3.43
CA LEU A 67 -16.06 18.50 2.09
C LEU A 67 -15.88 17.31 1.15
N PRO A 68 -16.53 17.32 -0.03
CA PRO A 68 -16.28 16.31 -1.05
C PRO A 68 -14.84 16.39 -1.54
N PHE A 69 -14.27 15.23 -1.83
CA PHE A 69 -12.92 15.17 -2.37
C PHE A 69 -12.91 15.62 -3.84
N THR A 70 -12.27 16.76 -4.09
CA THR A 70 -12.02 17.29 -5.45
C THR A 70 -10.53 17.30 -5.81
N GLY A 71 -9.69 16.80 -4.90
CA GLY A 71 -8.23 16.79 -5.01
C GLY A 71 -7.58 17.20 -3.69
N PHE A 72 -6.27 17.00 -3.57
CA PHE A 72 -5.50 17.45 -2.40
C PHE A 72 -5.18 18.94 -2.47
N THR A 73 -6.22 19.77 -2.56
CA THR A 73 -6.11 21.23 -2.50
C THR A 73 -5.71 21.69 -1.10
N GLU A 74 -5.17 22.90 -0.96
CA GLU A 74 -4.83 23.43 0.37
C GLU A 74 -6.07 23.55 1.26
N ALA A 75 -7.23 23.93 0.70
CA ALA A 75 -8.48 23.96 1.44
C ALA A 75 -8.88 22.59 1.99
N TYR A 76 -8.74 21.52 1.20
CA TYR A 76 -9.02 20.16 1.64
C TYR A 76 -8.05 19.72 2.74
N LYS A 77 -6.75 19.99 2.58
CA LYS A 77 -5.73 19.65 3.58
C LYS A 77 -5.94 20.39 4.91
N GLU A 78 -6.28 21.67 4.87
CA GLU A 78 -6.58 22.43 6.09
C GLU A 78 -7.87 21.94 6.76
N HIS A 79 -8.87 21.52 5.99
CA HIS A 79 -10.08 20.92 6.54
C HIS A 79 -9.77 19.61 7.25
N VAL A 80 -9.02 18.68 6.62
CA VAL A 80 -8.55 17.44 7.27
C VAL A 80 -7.79 17.73 8.56
N LYS A 81 -6.89 18.71 8.54
CA LYS A 81 -6.10 19.10 9.72
C LYS A 81 -6.98 19.62 10.85
N LYS A 82 -8.00 20.42 10.52
CA LYS A 82 -8.98 20.92 11.49
C LYS A 82 -9.77 19.75 12.07
N THR A 83 -10.32 18.87 11.26
CA THR A 83 -11.07 17.69 11.70
C THR A 83 -10.24 16.82 12.66
N LEU A 84 -8.97 16.54 12.32
CA LEU A 84 -8.06 15.79 13.19
C LEU A 84 -7.74 16.47 14.53
N LYS A 85 -7.86 17.80 14.61
CA LYS A 85 -7.66 18.58 15.82
C LYS A 85 -8.91 18.64 16.69
N ASP A 86 -10.06 18.78 16.05
CA ASP A 86 -11.34 19.05 16.71
C ASP A 86 -12.01 17.75 17.23
N HIS A 87 -11.63 16.59 16.69
CA HIS A 87 -12.18 15.29 17.06
C HIS A 87 -11.12 14.36 17.64
N SER A 88 -11.53 13.52 18.57
CA SER A 88 -10.73 12.41 19.08
C SER A 88 -11.08 11.13 18.32
N PHE A 89 -10.15 10.64 17.51
CA PHE A 89 -10.37 9.44 16.70
C PHE A 89 -9.82 8.20 17.38
N THR A 90 -10.64 7.15 17.44
CA THR A 90 -10.16 5.80 17.74
C THR A 90 -9.66 5.18 16.44
N PRO A 91 -8.43 4.62 16.43
CA PRO A 91 -7.95 3.91 15.25
C PRO A 91 -8.87 2.74 14.89
N ILE A 92 -9.26 2.64 13.63
CA ILE A 92 -9.99 1.47 13.13
C ILE A 92 -9.05 0.28 12.95
N TYR A 93 -7.77 0.56 12.60
CA TYR A 93 -6.71 -0.45 12.55
C TYR A 93 -5.42 0.08 13.12
N THR A 94 -4.66 -0.81 13.75
CA THR A 94 -3.32 -0.50 14.26
C THR A 94 -2.34 -1.59 13.84
N ALA A 95 -1.30 -1.22 13.10
CA ALA A 95 -0.20 -2.12 12.77
C ALA A 95 0.89 -1.97 13.82
N HIS A 96 1.07 -3.00 14.66
CA HIS A 96 2.08 -3.08 15.69
C HIS A 96 3.34 -3.78 15.18
N ARG A 97 4.49 -3.17 15.37
CA ARG A 97 5.77 -3.78 15.05
C ARG A 97 6.06 -4.96 15.96
N SER A 98 6.14 -6.18 15.40
CA SER A 98 6.33 -7.43 16.15
C SER A 98 7.80 -7.79 16.36
N ASN A 99 8.76 -7.10 15.69
CA ASN A 99 10.18 -7.36 15.87
C ASN A 99 11.00 -6.05 15.92
N TRP A 100 12.17 -6.10 16.56
CA TRP A 100 13.02 -4.93 16.75
C TRP A 100 13.59 -4.36 15.43
N ILE A 101 13.77 -5.19 14.40
CA ILE A 101 14.28 -4.79 13.09
C ILE A 101 13.22 -4.04 12.27
N GLY A 102 11.94 -4.17 12.62
CA GLY A 102 10.84 -3.52 11.90
C GLY A 102 10.44 -4.21 10.59
N LEU A 103 10.65 -5.52 10.49
CA LEU A 103 10.28 -6.31 9.29
C LEU A 103 8.99 -7.10 9.45
N LYS A 104 8.42 -7.15 10.66
CA LYS A 104 7.16 -7.86 10.92
C LYS A 104 6.22 -6.95 11.69
N TYR A 105 4.97 -6.97 11.28
CA TYR A 105 3.86 -6.26 11.93
C TYR A 105 2.68 -7.20 12.13
N THR A 106 1.99 -7.00 13.24
CA THR A 106 0.68 -7.58 13.53
C THR A 106 -0.32 -6.46 13.45
N VAL A 107 -1.40 -6.64 12.71
CA VAL A 107 -2.44 -5.63 12.52
C VAL A 107 -3.68 -6.05 13.29
N THR A 108 -4.16 -5.18 14.15
CA THR A 108 -5.39 -5.36 14.90
C THR A 108 -6.42 -4.31 14.52
N ASP A 109 -7.68 -4.65 14.69
CA ASP A 109 -8.80 -3.72 14.57
C ASP A 109 -9.00 -2.88 15.84
N SER A 110 -10.09 -2.12 15.90
CA SER A 110 -10.46 -1.29 17.06
C SER A 110 -10.85 -2.08 18.30
N GLN A 111 -11.18 -3.38 18.17
CA GLN A 111 -11.51 -4.29 19.26
C GLN A 111 -10.24 -4.98 19.82
N GLY A 112 -9.14 -4.90 19.11
CA GLY A 112 -7.89 -5.60 19.39
C GLY A 112 -7.79 -6.97 18.71
N ASP A 113 -8.76 -7.32 17.88
CA ASP A 113 -8.76 -8.58 17.15
C ASP A 113 -7.75 -8.56 16.01
N LEU A 114 -7.09 -9.69 15.80
CA LEU A 114 -6.11 -9.86 14.73
C LEU A 114 -6.81 -9.86 13.37
N VAL A 115 -6.44 -8.91 12.48
CA VAL A 115 -7.02 -8.81 11.12
C VAL A 115 -6.00 -9.09 10.02
N ALA A 116 -4.69 -8.89 10.28
CA ALA A 116 -3.65 -9.20 9.31
C ALA A 116 -2.26 -9.33 9.95
N HIS A 117 -1.37 -9.99 9.25
CA HIS A 117 0.07 -9.90 9.45
C HIS A 117 0.74 -9.25 8.24
N TRP A 118 1.82 -8.51 8.48
CA TRP A 118 2.61 -7.90 7.42
C TRP A 118 4.08 -8.26 7.61
N LYS A 119 4.66 -8.93 6.60
CA LYS A 119 6.09 -9.18 6.48
C LYS A 119 6.69 -8.18 5.49
N HIS A 120 7.54 -7.27 5.99
CA HIS A 120 8.23 -6.29 5.18
C HIS A 120 9.56 -6.86 4.66
N PRO A 121 9.98 -6.56 3.43
CA PRO A 121 11.27 -7.02 2.91
C PRO A 121 12.44 -6.32 3.58
N TRP A 122 13.61 -6.96 3.53
CA TRP A 122 14.86 -6.38 4.02
C TRP A 122 15.31 -5.18 3.17
N THR A 123 15.10 -5.24 1.85
CA THR A 123 15.47 -4.18 0.90
C THR A 123 14.23 -3.53 0.31
N SER A 124 14.35 -2.27 -0.14
CA SER A 124 13.24 -1.51 -0.72
C SER A 124 12.67 -2.11 -2.02
N VAL A 125 13.45 -2.96 -2.71
CA VAL A 125 13.04 -3.66 -3.94
C VAL A 125 12.50 -5.07 -3.67
N GLY A 126 12.57 -5.55 -2.42
CA GLY A 126 12.08 -6.86 -2.04
C GLY A 126 10.55 -6.97 -2.03
N GLU A 127 10.07 -8.19 -1.92
CA GLU A 127 8.65 -8.51 -1.81
C GLU A 127 8.15 -8.30 -0.39
N ALA A 128 7.03 -7.59 -0.23
CA ALA A 128 6.28 -7.53 1.01
C ALA A 128 5.09 -8.47 0.93
N ILE A 129 4.76 -9.13 2.05
CA ILE A 129 3.66 -10.11 2.10
C ILE A 129 2.69 -9.68 3.21
N LEU A 130 1.42 -9.56 2.85
CA LEU A 130 0.30 -9.45 3.78
C LEU A 130 -0.39 -10.81 3.87
N THR A 131 -0.65 -11.28 5.08
CA THR A 131 -1.41 -12.52 5.33
C THR A 131 -2.58 -12.21 6.25
N PHE A 132 -3.68 -12.92 6.04
CA PHE A 132 -4.93 -12.69 6.75
C PHE A 132 -5.34 -13.99 7.47
N PRO A 133 -6.12 -13.91 8.57
CA PRO A 133 -6.76 -15.09 9.16
C PRO A 133 -7.62 -15.83 8.13
N ASP A 134 -7.81 -17.14 8.32
CA ASP A 134 -8.53 -18.00 7.36
C ASP A 134 -10.00 -17.58 7.17
N ASP A 135 -10.61 -16.97 8.19
CA ASP A 135 -11.98 -16.45 8.20
C ASP A 135 -12.07 -14.95 7.92
N SER A 136 -11.00 -14.34 7.41
CA SER A 136 -10.94 -12.90 7.15
C SER A 136 -11.92 -12.47 6.07
N LEU A 137 -12.65 -11.40 6.35
CA LEU A 137 -13.52 -10.73 5.37
C LEU A 137 -12.73 -9.90 4.35
N HIS A 138 -11.44 -9.62 4.61
CA HIS A 138 -10.63 -8.71 3.81
C HIS A 138 -9.90 -9.39 2.66
N SER A 139 -9.41 -10.60 2.86
CA SER A 139 -8.80 -11.42 1.81
C SER A 139 -8.75 -12.88 2.23
N SER A 140 -9.06 -13.78 1.29
CA SER A 140 -8.98 -15.23 1.46
C SER A 140 -7.58 -15.81 1.17
N HIS A 141 -6.61 -14.96 0.81
CA HIS A 141 -5.27 -15.40 0.40
C HIS A 141 -4.21 -14.34 0.76
N PRO A 142 -2.94 -14.74 0.86
CA PRO A 142 -1.84 -13.79 1.03
C PRO A 142 -1.72 -12.85 -0.17
N ILE A 143 -1.38 -11.58 0.10
CA ILE A 143 -1.15 -10.56 -0.91
C ILE A 143 0.32 -10.20 -0.94
N SER A 144 0.95 -10.39 -2.10
CA SER A 144 2.35 -10.05 -2.35
C SER A 144 2.48 -8.72 -3.08
N LEU A 145 3.23 -7.76 -2.52
CA LEU A 145 3.56 -6.51 -3.18
C LEU A 145 4.97 -6.57 -3.74
N ARG A 146 5.09 -6.37 -5.05
CA ARG A 146 6.36 -6.42 -5.80
C ARG A 146 6.52 -5.19 -6.68
N ASN A 147 7.76 -4.75 -6.89
CA ASN A 147 8.05 -3.59 -7.74
C ASN A 147 8.73 -3.98 -9.06
N LYS A 148 8.30 -5.06 -9.70
CA LYS A 148 8.97 -5.62 -10.88
C LYS A 148 8.43 -5.13 -12.23
N ARG A 149 7.16 -4.73 -12.31
CA ARG A 149 6.52 -4.61 -13.62
C ARG A 149 6.89 -3.33 -14.39
N TRP A 150 6.81 -2.18 -13.76
CA TRP A 150 7.01 -0.89 -14.43
C TRP A 150 8.02 0.02 -13.71
N GLY A 151 9.03 -0.61 -13.10
CA GLY A 151 10.13 0.09 -12.45
C GLY A 151 9.89 0.48 -10.99
N LEU A 152 10.87 1.16 -10.41
CA LEU A 152 10.94 1.45 -8.98
C LEU A 152 9.85 2.41 -8.46
N ARG A 153 9.08 3.04 -9.34
CA ARG A 153 7.96 3.93 -8.98
C ARG A 153 6.64 3.21 -8.81
N THR A 154 6.63 1.91 -9.10
CA THR A 154 5.41 1.10 -9.07
C THR A 154 5.55 -0.07 -8.12
N GLU A 155 4.48 -0.35 -7.38
CA GLU A 155 4.33 -1.57 -6.61
C GLU A 155 3.05 -2.26 -7.09
N SER A 156 3.18 -3.51 -7.49
CA SER A 156 2.08 -4.29 -8.06
C SER A 156 1.66 -5.38 -7.10
N PHE A 157 0.38 -5.69 -7.07
CA PHE A 157 -0.21 -6.79 -6.28
C PHE A 157 -1.55 -7.22 -6.88
N THR A 158 -2.04 -8.39 -6.46
CA THR A 158 -3.35 -8.91 -6.88
C THR A 158 -4.23 -9.15 -5.66
N VAL A 159 -5.53 -8.91 -5.81
CA VAL A 159 -6.57 -9.23 -4.84
C VAL A 159 -7.70 -9.94 -5.58
N ASN A 160 -8.03 -11.17 -5.19
CA ASN A 160 -9.08 -11.96 -5.85
C ASN A 160 -8.93 -12.01 -7.38
N SER A 161 -7.69 -12.28 -7.85
CA SER A 161 -7.31 -12.29 -9.28
C SER A 161 -7.42 -10.95 -10.00
N VAL A 162 -7.71 -9.86 -9.31
CA VAL A 162 -7.73 -8.51 -9.87
C VAL A 162 -6.40 -7.84 -9.60
N PRO A 163 -5.66 -7.39 -10.64
CA PRO A 163 -4.39 -6.73 -10.45
C PRO A 163 -4.56 -5.25 -10.09
N PHE A 164 -3.71 -4.79 -9.17
CA PHE A 164 -3.62 -3.40 -8.73
C PHE A 164 -2.20 -2.89 -8.79
N VAL A 165 -2.06 -1.58 -8.98
CA VAL A 165 -0.77 -0.92 -9.10
C VAL A 165 -0.78 0.39 -8.33
N TRP A 166 0.15 0.53 -7.40
CA TRP A 166 0.53 1.81 -6.85
C TRP A 166 1.52 2.52 -7.76
N LYS A 167 1.24 3.77 -8.14
CA LYS A 167 2.18 4.66 -8.81
C LYS A 167 2.53 5.82 -7.89
N MET A 168 3.82 6.08 -7.72
CA MET A 168 4.33 7.26 -7.02
C MET A 168 4.67 8.35 -8.04
N ASP A 169 4.36 9.61 -7.73
CA ASP A 169 4.65 10.76 -8.60
C ASP A 169 6.16 10.92 -8.83
N SER A 170 6.96 10.62 -7.78
CA SER A 170 8.42 10.67 -7.83
C SER A 170 9.02 9.62 -6.89
N LEU A 171 10.24 9.15 -7.20
CA LEU A 171 10.99 8.26 -6.31
C LEU A 171 11.50 8.98 -5.06
N TRP A 172 11.83 10.26 -5.20
CA TRP A 172 12.62 11.01 -4.22
C TRP A 172 11.77 11.98 -3.41
N HIS A 173 10.90 12.71 -4.07
CA HIS A 173 10.16 13.84 -3.52
C HIS A 173 8.65 13.66 -3.69
N SER A 174 8.19 12.43 -3.90
CA SER A 174 6.75 12.19 -4.05
C SER A 174 6.01 12.54 -2.77
N THR A 175 5.09 13.46 -2.86
CA THR A 175 4.13 13.77 -1.81
C THR A 175 2.80 13.05 -2.04
N ASN A 176 2.59 12.52 -3.24
CA ASN A 176 1.36 11.86 -3.64
C ASN A 176 1.64 10.48 -4.26
N SER A 177 0.66 9.62 -4.16
CA SER A 177 0.66 8.30 -4.80
C SER A 177 -0.76 7.96 -5.21
N SER A 178 -0.90 7.25 -6.32
CA SER A 178 -2.19 6.83 -6.85
C SER A 178 -2.27 5.32 -6.93
N LEU A 179 -3.41 4.76 -6.53
CA LEU A 179 -3.74 3.36 -6.64
C LEU A 179 -4.64 3.15 -7.85
N TYR A 180 -4.25 2.24 -8.71
CA TYR A 180 -5.01 1.90 -9.92
C TYR A 180 -5.38 0.42 -9.92
N LYS A 181 -6.58 0.12 -10.37
CA LYS A 181 -7.01 -1.21 -10.80
C LYS A 181 -6.59 -1.38 -12.27
N VAL A 182 -5.99 -2.51 -12.60
CA VAL A 182 -5.66 -2.84 -14.00
C VAL A 182 -6.85 -3.57 -14.60
N VAL A 183 -7.32 -3.09 -15.73
CA VAL A 183 -8.43 -3.70 -16.49
C VAL A 183 -7.97 -4.01 -17.92
N GLY A 184 -8.49 -5.08 -18.50
CA GLY A 184 -8.04 -5.57 -19.80
C GLY A 184 -6.79 -6.46 -19.70
N THR A 185 -6.27 -6.87 -20.85
CA THR A 185 -5.10 -7.75 -20.94
C THR A 185 -4.16 -7.31 -22.06
N GLY A 186 -2.86 -7.53 -21.89
CA GLY A 186 -1.84 -7.24 -22.89
C GLY A 186 -1.80 -5.78 -23.30
N GLU A 187 -1.89 -5.52 -24.60
CA GLU A 187 -1.85 -4.15 -25.18
C GLU A 187 -3.11 -3.31 -24.87
N HIS A 188 -4.19 -3.96 -24.42
CA HIS A 188 -5.44 -3.30 -24.06
C HIS A 188 -5.56 -3.02 -22.55
N GLU A 189 -4.50 -3.21 -21.80
CA GLU A 189 -4.50 -2.87 -20.38
C GLU A 189 -4.68 -1.37 -20.16
N LYS A 190 -5.60 -1.04 -19.27
CA LYS A 190 -5.86 0.33 -18.81
C LYS A 190 -5.79 0.40 -17.31
N LEU A 191 -5.46 1.57 -16.80
CA LEU A 191 -5.39 1.85 -15.37
C LEU A 191 -6.59 2.69 -14.95
N VAL A 192 -7.48 2.11 -14.15
CA VAL A 192 -8.62 2.80 -13.55
C VAL A 192 -8.21 3.29 -12.15
N LEU A 193 -8.32 4.58 -11.91
CA LEU A 193 -7.98 5.18 -10.61
C LEU A 193 -9.00 4.77 -9.55
N VAL A 194 -8.52 4.14 -8.46
CA VAL A 194 -9.36 3.66 -7.35
C VAL A 194 -8.94 4.21 -5.98
N GLY A 195 -7.79 4.88 -5.89
CA GLY A 195 -7.35 5.52 -4.65
C GLY A 195 -6.28 6.58 -4.87
N ARG A 196 -6.23 7.57 -3.98
CA ARG A 196 -5.21 8.62 -3.99
C ARG A 196 -4.72 8.91 -2.58
N TYR A 197 -3.41 8.99 -2.45
CA TYR A 197 -2.76 9.37 -1.21
C TYR A 197 -2.06 10.72 -1.36
N GLY A 198 -2.28 11.60 -0.38
CA GLY A 198 -1.59 12.88 -0.23
C GLY A 198 -0.83 12.94 1.09
N GLN A 199 0.48 13.15 1.02
CA GLN A 199 1.33 13.27 2.20
C GLN A 199 1.10 14.61 2.89
N LYS A 200 1.05 14.59 4.23
CA LYS A 200 0.84 15.81 5.04
C LYS A 200 2.02 16.77 5.02
N TRP A 201 3.25 16.26 5.02
CA TRP A 201 4.45 17.06 5.26
C TRP A 201 5.47 16.95 4.13
N TRP A 202 6.09 18.08 3.81
CA TRP A 202 7.33 18.10 3.07
C TRP A 202 8.46 17.64 4.00
N GLY A 203 9.06 16.50 3.71
CA GLY A 203 10.18 15.99 4.47
C GLY A 203 10.38 14.48 4.32
N SER A 204 11.63 14.06 4.37
CA SER A 204 12.02 12.69 4.10
C SER A 204 11.93 11.75 5.31
N PHE A 205 11.70 12.28 6.52
CA PHE A 205 11.85 11.48 7.75
C PHE A 205 10.57 10.86 8.27
N VAL A 206 9.40 11.42 7.96
CA VAL A 206 8.11 10.94 8.44
C VAL A 206 7.12 10.84 7.29
N THR A 207 6.52 9.69 7.09
CA THR A 207 5.42 9.48 6.15
C THR A 207 4.11 9.36 6.93
N GLY A 208 3.05 9.86 6.34
CA GLY A 208 1.69 9.86 6.88
C GLY A 208 0.88 10.91 6.14
N GLY A 209 -0.42 10.77 6.11
CA GLY A 209 -1.29 11.68 5.39
C GLY A 209 -2.66 11.12 5.09
N THR A 210 -3.36 11.80 4.21
CA THR A 210 -4.73 11.46 3.83
C THR A 210 -4.73 10.47 2.67
N PHE A 211 -5.55 9.44 2.78
CA PHE A 211 -5.81 8.47 1.75
C PHE A 211 -7.30 8.43 1.44
N VAL A 212 -7.68 8.66 0.20
CA VAL A 212 -9.05 8.53 -0.30
C VAL A 212 -9.12 7.33 -1.23
N VAL A 213 -10.17 6.52 -1.08
CA VAL A 213 -10.30 5.26 -1.82
C VAL A 213 -11.77 5.00 -2.17
N ASP A 214 -11.99 4.32 -3.29
CA ASP A 214 -13.27 3.76 -3.67
C ASP A 214 -13.35 2.29 -3.20
N GLU A 215 -14.00 2.06 -2.06
CA GLU A 215 -14.14 0.70 -1.50
C GLU A 215 -15.07 -0.23 -2.27
N ARG A 216 -15.77 0.27 -3.28
CA ARG A 216 -16.49 -0.60 -4.22
C ARG A 216 -15.53 -1.39 -5.11
N GLU A 217 -14.28 -0.91 -5.24
CA GLU A 217 -13.26 -1.48 -6.11
C GLU A 217 -12.18 -2.28 -5.38
N ILE A 218 -11.90 -1.94 -4.12
CA ILE A 218 -10.89 -2.60 -3.30
C ILE A 218 -11.23 -2.46 -1.81
N ASP A 219 -11.02 -3.51 -1.05
CA ASP A 219 -11.17 -3.50 0.41
C ASP A 219 -10.30 -2.41 1.07
N GLY A 220 -10.89 -1.65 2.01
CA GLY A 220 -10.23 -0.51 2.65
C GLY A 220 -9.02 -0.90 3.50
N LEU A 221 -9.06 -2.02 4.23
CA LEU A 221 -7.89 -2.50 4.99
C LEU A 221 -6.76 -2.88 4.05
N VAL A 222 -7.06 -3.65 3.00
CA VAL A 222 -6.06 -4.05 1.99
C VAL A 222 -5.43 -2.83 1.34
N ALA A 223 -6.23 -1.85 0.95
CA ALA A 223 -5.75 -0.60 0.35
C ALA A 223 -4.83 0.18 1.31
N CYS A 224 -5.23 0.32 2.59
CA CYS A 224 -4.43 1.00 3.62
C CYS A 224 -3.13 0.27 3.94
N LEU A 225 -3.15 -1.07 4.04
CA LEU A 225 -1.94 -1.84 4.33
C LEU A 225 -0.96 -1.82 3.15
N THR A 226 -1.45 -1.94 1.91
CA THR A 226 -0.59 -1.84 0.72
C THR A 226 0.03 -0.45 0.59
N LEU A 227 -0.70 0.61 0.95
CA LEU A 227 -0.15 1.96 1.07
C LEU A 227 0.93 2.05 2.15
N ALA A 228 0.71 1.50 3.34
CA ALA A 228 1.70 1.50 4.41
C ALA A 228 3.00 0.79 4.00
N VAL A 229 2.89 -0.33 3.26
CA VAL A 229 4.04 -1.02 2.63
C VAL A 229 4.77 -0.09 1.67
N LEU A 230 4.05 0.55 0.74
CA LEU A 230 4.60 1.48 -0.24
C LEU A 230 5.39 2.61 0.43
N LEU A 231 4.79 3.25 1.44
CA LEU A 231 5.38 4.36 2.18
C LEU A 231 6.66 3.91 2.92
N LYS A 232 6.64 2.73 3.51
CA LYS A 232 7.81 2.17 4.18
C LYS A 232 8.93 1.83 3.21
N LYS A 233 8.64 1.19 2.06
CA LYS A 233 9.62 0.94 1.01
C LYS A 233 10.23 2.23 0.45
N LYS A 234 9.41 3.28 0.26
CA LYS A 234 9.87 4.61 -0.16
C LYS A 234 10.92 5.17 0.80
N ARG A 235 10.66 5.10 2.10
CA ARG A 235 11.61 5.57 3.12
C ARG A 235 12.88 4.73 3.16
N GLN A 236 12.75 3.43 3.00
CA GLN A 236 13.88 2.51 2.95
C GLN A 236 14.79 2.83 1.77
N ARG A 237 14.24 3.10 0.57
CA ARG A 237 15.02 3.58 -0.59
C ARG A 237 15.78 4.87 -0.27
N ALA A 238 15.12 5.82 0.36
CA ALA A 238 15.77 7.08 0.73
C ALA A 238 16.91 6.90 1.75
N ALA A 239 16.79 5.92 2.66
CA ALA A 239 17.83 5.58 3.61
C ALA A 239 19.01 4.81 2.95
N GLU A 240 18.68 3.84 2.08
CA GLU A 240 19.69 3.06 1.32
C GLU A 240 20.58 3.96 0.48
N GLN A 241 20.02 5.00 -0.14
CA GLN A 241 20.80 5.94 -0.96
C GLN A 241 21.70 6.87 -0.16
N LYS A 242 21.23 7.34 1.01
CA LYS A 242 22.07 8.16 1.89
C LYS A 242 23.32 7.38 2.35
N ASN A 243 23.16 6.07 2.56
CA ASN A 243 24.25 5.21 3.01
C ASN A 243 25.15 4.74 1.85
N GLY A 244 24.65 4.67 0.62
CA GLY A 244 25.42 4.28 -0.57
C GLY A 244 26.23 5.41 -1.22
N GLY A 245 25.93 6.67 -0.93
CA GLY A 245 26.62 7.84 -1.48
C GLY A 245 27.94 8.22 -0.78
N GLY A 246 28.38 7.46 0.21
CA GLY A 246 29.55 7.78 1.03
C GLY A 246 30.89 7.15 0.61
N TRP A 247 30.96 6.43 -0.51
CA TRP A 247 32.20 5.76 -0.96
C TRP A 247 32.62 6.18 -2.37
N GLY A 248 32.93 7.45 -2.56
CA GLY A 248 33.37 7.97 -3.85
C GLY A 248 33.87 9.39 -3.76
N GLY A 249 34.89 9.63 -2.97
CA GLY A 249 35.50 10.94 -2.87
C GLY A 249 36.80 10.89 -2.07
N GLY A 250 37.80 10.28 -2.68
CA GLY A 250 39.15 10.25 -2.12
C GLY A 250 40.11 9.70 -3.17
N GLU A 251 40.50 10.56 -4.13
CA GLU A 251 41.82 10.66 -4.73
C GLU A 251 41.89 11.98 -5.50
#